data_50b8dbfa7d7153fd298f5b483f20109e
#
_entry.id   50b8dbfa7d7153fd298f5b483f20109e
#
_cell.length_a   1.000
_cell.length_b   1.000
_cell.length_c   1.000
_cell.angle_alpha   90.00
_cell.angle_beta   90.00
_cell.angle_gamma   90.00
#
_symmetry.space_group_name_H-M   'P 1'
#
loop_
_entity.id
_entity.type
_entity.pdbx_description
1 polymer ?
#
loop_
_entity_poly.entity_id
_entity_poly.type
_entity_poly.pdbx_seq_one_letter_code
_entity_poly.pdbx_strand_id
1 'polypeptide(L)'
;MHWYSILALGISVVGLTACTPASTHDYSGAKRGQVIYTKECAQCHGAQGMGAGAASLGLGAPPPDLAGLSARNDGVVPREFVRRFVMGTLEKEDPDAAMPEFATVGLRHVYPDGGADGEVLEADFEDLLTYLETIQH
;
A
#
# COMPACT_ATOMS: atom_id res chain seq x y z
N MET A 1 -30.87 -38.46 -60.06
CA MET A 1 -30.99 -38.55 -58.60
C MET A 1 -29.58 -38.36 -58.04
N HIS A 2 -29.22 -37.16 -57.58
CA HIS A 2 -27.89 -36.80 -57.05
C HIS A 2 -28.06 -36.46 -55.58
N TRP A 3 -27.44 -37.26 -54.71
CA TRP A 3 -27.42 -37.08 -53.28
C TRP A 3 -26.19 -36.27 -52.91
N TYR A 4 -26.39 -35.05 -52.50
CA TYR A 4 -25.32 -34.18 -51.97
C TYR A 4 -25.22 -34.41 -50.45
N SER A 5 -24.12 -35.05 -50.04
CA SER A 5 -23.75 -35.15 -48.63
C SER A 5 -23.10 -33.83 -48.18
N ILE A 6 -23.74 -33.14 -47.27
CA ILE A 6 -23.19 -31.92 -46.63
C ILE A 6 -22.39 -32.36 -45.41
N LEU A 7 -21.06 -32.25 -45.52
CA LEU A 7 -20.13 -32.37 -44.39
C LEU A 7 -20.16 -31.06 -43.59
N ALA A 8 -20.73 -31.10 -42.40
CA ALA A 8 -20.67 -29.98 -41.44
C ALA A 8 -19.30 -30.00 -40.74
N LEU A 9 -18.45 -29.04 -41.04
CA LEU A 9 -17.18 -28.81 -40.34
C LEU A 9 -17.48 -28.09 -39.03
N GLY A 10 -17.39 -28.80 -37.91
CA GLY A 10 -17.47 -28.23 -36.58
C GLY A 10 -16.17 -27.48 -36.22
N ILE A 11 -16.24 -26.18 -36.12
CA ILE A 11 -15.17 -25.32 -35.63
C ILE A 11 -15.23 -25.34 -34.12
N SER A 12 -14.35 -26.10 -33.44
CA SER A 12 -14.14 -26.06 -32.01
C SER A 12 -13.31 -24.81 -31.67
N VAL A 13 -13.96 -23.81 -31.10
CA VAL A 13 -13.27 -22.65 -30.52
C VAL A 13 -12.69 -23.06 -29.17
N VAL A 14 -11.39 -23.31 -29.12
CA VAL A 14 -10.64 -23.49 -27.88
C VAL A 14 -10.45 -22.11 -27.27
N GLY A 15 -11.23 -21.81 -26.21
CA GLY A 15 -11.04 -20.62 -25.40
C GLY A 15 -9.72 -20.70 -24.62
N LEU A 16 -8.71 -19.91 -25.03
CA LEU A 16 -7.54 -19.66 -24.21
C LEU A 16 -7.96 -18.76 -23.05
N THR A 17 -8.12 -19.34 -21.85
CA THR A 17 -8.15 -18.55 -20.63
C THR A 17 -6.72 -18.05 -20.37
N ALA A 18 -6.46 -16.80 -20.74
CA ALA A 18 -5.23 -16.11 -20.38
C ALA A 18 -5.26 -15.85 -18.86
N CYS A 19 -4.58 -16.69 -18.08
CA CYS A 19 -4.18 -16.31 -16.73
C CYS A 19 -3.19 -15.15 -16.88
N THR A 20 -3.63 -13.92 -16.65
CA THR A 20 -2.72 -12.79 -16.48
C THR A 20 -1.92 -13.04 -15.21
N PRO A 21 -0.58 -13.22 -15.27
CA PRO A 21 0.22 -13.29 -14.05
C PRO A 21 0.08 -11.97 -13.31
N ALA A 22 -0.23 -12.02 -12.00
CA ALA A 22 -0.13 -10.85 -11.12
C ALA A 22 1.25 -10.23 -11.35
N SER A 23 1.26 -8.93 -11.58
CA SER A 23 2.46 -8.22 -12.02
C SER A 23 3.57 -8.43 -10.98
N THR A 24 4.72 -8.94 -11.39
CA THR A 24 5.91 -9.09 -10.53
C THR A 24 6.34 -7.75 -9.91
N HIS A 25 5.91 -6.64 -10.52
CA HIS A 25 6.11 -5.30 -10.02
C HIS A 25 5.38 -5.06 -8.68
N ASP A 26 4.13 -5.51 -8.54
CA ASP A 26 3.34 -5.32 -7.32
C ASP A 26 3.93 -6.07 -6.13
N TYR A 27 4.41 -7.30 -6.34
CA TYR A 27 5.04 -8.07 -5.27
C TYR A 27 6.36 -7.44 -4.79
N SER A 28 7.18 -6.94 -5.70
CA SER A 28 8.44 -6.27 -5.34
C SER A 28 8.20 -4.94 -4.64
N GLY A 29 7.19 -4.18 -5.07
CA GLY A 29 6.75 -2.94 -4.43
C GLY A 29 6.27 -3.17 -3.00
N ALA A 30 5.36 -4.11 -2.78
CA ALA A 30 4.87 -4.46 -1.45
C ALA A 30 6.01 -4.85 -0.49
N LYS A 31 7.02 -5.59 -0.97
CA LYS A 31 8.16 -5.98 -0.15
C LYS A 31 9.05 -4.79 0.24
N ARG A 32 9.30 -3.85 -0.68
CA ARG A 32 10.00 -2.60 -0.36
C ARG A 32 9.18 -1.74 0.59
N GLY A 33 7.88 -1.60 0.35
CA GLY A 33 6.94 -0.92 1.23
C GLY A 33 6.90 -1.51 2.64
N GLN A 34 7.02 -2.83 2.78
CA GLN A 34 7.14 -3.49 4.07
C GLN A 34 8.40 -3.06 4.83
N VAL A 35 9.52 -2.90 4.13
CA VAL A 35 10.76 -2.40 4.75
C VAL A 35 10.58 -0.97 5.23
N ILE A 36 9.99 -0.11 4.41
CA ILE A 36 9.68 1.29 4.77
C ILE A 36 8.75 1.31 5.99
N TYR A 37 7.65 0.59 5.93
CA TYR A 37 6.68 0.48 7.02
C TYR A 37 7.34 0.04 8.33
N THR A 38 8.14 -1.01 8.28
CA THR A 38 8.79 -1.57 9.47
C THR A 38 9.72 -0.58 10.14
N LYS A 39 10.43 0.22 9.36
CA LYS A 39 11.41 1.17 9.87
C LYS A 39 10.79 2.50 10.31
N GLU A 40 9.82 3.02 9.59
CA GLU A 40 9.29 4.37 9.79
C GLU A 40 7.94 4.41 10.52
N CYS A 41 7.11 3.37 10.39
CA CYS A 41 5.73 3.39 10.83
C CYS A 41 5.43 2.44 12.00
N ALA A 42 6.02 1.24 11.97
CA ALA A 42 5.67 0.16 12.89
C ALA A 42 5.93 0.47 14.35
N GLN A 43 6.86 1.39 14.67
CA GLN A 43 7.14 1.78 16.04
C GLN A 43 5.92 2.37 16.75
N CYS A 44 5.10 3.12 16.02
CA CYS A 44 3.85 3.69 16.53
C CYS A 44 2.63 2.84 16.13
N HIS A 45 2.53 2.45 14.85
CA HIS A 45 1.37 1.75 14.32
C HIS A 45 1.36 0.24 14.57
N GLY A 46 2.43 -0.32 15.18
CA GLY A 46 2.59 -1.76 15.40
C GLY A 46 3.01 -2.52 14.15
N ALA A 47 3.61 -3.68 14.32
CA ALA A 47 4.13 -4.50 13.21
C ALA A 47 3.05 -4.97 12.22
N GLN A 48 1.79 -5.05 12.68
CA GLN A 48 0.63 -5.48 11.90
C GLN A 48 -0.31 -4.32 11.52
N GLY A 49 0.06 -3.08 11.84
CA GLY A 49 -0.75 -1.91 11.50
C GLY A 49 -1.93 -1.63 12.44
N MET A 50 -2.07 -2.35 13.55
CA MET A 50 -3.23 -2.25 14.45
C MET A 50 -3.11 -1.17 15.54
N GLY A 51 -2.14 -0.26 15.45
CA GLY A 51 -2.04 0.92 16.32
C GLY A 51 -1.36 0.69 17.68
N ALA A 52 -0.73 -0.47 17.92
CA ALA A 52 -0.17 -0.87 19.22
C ALA A 52 1.37 -0.98 19.18
N GLY A 53 2.06 -0.06 18.58
CA GLY A 53 3.52 -0.02 18.55
C GLY A 53 4.11 0.45 19.88
N ALA A 54 5.36 0.06 20.18
CA ALA A 54 6.02 0.39 21.45
C ALA A 54 6.16 1.91 21.68
N ALA A 55 6.39 2.69 20.61
CA ALA A 55 6.50 4.13 20.70
C ALA A 55 5.13 4.84 20.85
N SER A 56 4.02 4.12 20.73
CA SER A 56 2.69 4.67 21.02
C SER A 56 2.35 4.74 22.49
N LEU A 57 3.14 4.08 23.34
CA LEU A 57 2.96 4.12 24.79
C LEU A 57 3.26 5.52 25.30
N GLY A 58 2.27 6.15 25.90
CA GLY A 58 2.40 7.52 26.43
C GLY A 58 1.96 8.63 25.46
N LEU A 59 1.54 8.31 24.25
CA LEU A 59 0.83 9.25 23.40
C LEU A 59 -0.56 9.52 23.98
N GLY A 60 -1.02 10.77 23.86
CA GLY A 60 -2.35 11.19 24.34
C GLY A 60 -3.50 10.45 23.63
N ALA A 61 -3.29 10.03 22.38
CA ALA A 61 -4.21 9.20 21.62
C ALA A 61 -3.43 8.05 20.95
N PRO A 62 -4.00 6.84 20.89
CA PRO A 62 -3.37 5.74 20.18
C PRO A 62 -3.33 6.02 18.67
N PRO A 63 -2.26 5.63 17.97
CA PRO A 63 -2.24 5.67 16.51
C PRO A 63 -3.41 4.87 15.92
N PRO A 64 -4.04 5.34 14.84
CA PRO A 64 -5.13 4.63 14.23
C PRO A 64 -4.69 3.26 13.67
N ASP A 65 -5.65 2.33 13.65
CA ASP A 65 -5.50 1.06 12.98
C ASP A 65 -5.40 1.26 11.46
N LEU A 66 -4.25 0.92 10.88
CA LEU A 66 -3.99 1.01 9.45
C LEU A 66 -4.47 -0.24 8.69
N ALA A 67 -4.56 -1.39 9.37
CA ALA A 67 -5.01 -2.63 8.75
C ALA A 67 -6.52 -2.64 8.47
N GLY A 68 -7.28 -1.77 9.14
CA GLY A 68 -8.72 -1.57 8.93
C GLY A 68 -9.06 -0.38 8.00
N LEU A 69 -8.11 0.17 7.24
CA LEU A 69 -8.38 1.32 6.37
C LEU A 69 -9.44 1.03 5.31
N SER A 70 -9.34 -0.11 4.63
CA SER A 70 -10.30 -0.50 3.59
C SER A 70 -11.70 -0.71 4.17
N ALA A 71 -11.81 -1.37 5.33
CA ALA A 71 -13.10 -1.61 5.98
C ALA A 71 -13.83 -0.31 6.35
N ARG A 72 -13.09 0.77 6.65
CA ARG A 72 -13.65 2.09 6.96
C ARG A 72 -13.89 2.99 5.74
N ASN A 73 -13.50 2.52 4.55
CA ASN A 73 -13.57 3.29 3.30
C ASN A 73 -14.14 2.44 2.15
N ASP A 74 -15.32 1.85 2.37
CA ASP A 74 -16.09 1.13 1.35
C ASP A 74 -15.31 0.00 0.64
N GLY A 75 -14.39 -0.65 1.37
CA GLY A 75 -13.57 -1.75 0.85
C GLY A 75 -12.31 -1.31 0.08
N VAL A 76 -11.99 -0.02 0.05
CA VAL A 76 -10.85 0.53 -0.70
C VAL A 76 -9.89 1.26 0.24
N VAL A 77 -8.59 1.03 0.10
CA VAL A 77 -7.59 1.83 0.81
C VAL A 77 -7.57 3.24 0.20
N PRO A 78 -7.79 4.30 1.00
CA PRO A 78 -7.86 5.67 0.50
C PRO A 78 -6.44 6.24 0.23
N ARG A 79 -5.77 5.74 -0.82
CA ARG A 79 -4.35 6.02 -1.12
C ARG A 79 -4.00 7.50 -1.11
N GLU A 80 -4.81 8.33 -1.79
CA GLU A 80 -4.54 9.76 -1.88
C GLU A 80 -4.69 10.48 -0.54
N PHE A 81 -5.67 10.09 0.27
CA PHE A 81 -5.80 10.61 1.63
C PHE A 81 -4.58 10.25 2.47
N VAL A 82 -4.17 8.97 2.45
CA VAL A 82 -2.99 8.49 3.20
C VAL A 82 -1.73 9.22 2.74
N ARG A 83 -1.54 9.39 1.43
CA ARG A 83 -0.43 10.15 0.85
C ARG A 83 -0.38 11.56 1.44
N ARG A 84 -1.45 12.30 1.30
CA ARG A 84 -1.51 13.70 1.74
C ARG A 84 -1.34 13.85 3.24
N PHE A 85 -1.91 12.92 4.00
CA PHE A 85 -1.79 12.93 5.46
C PHE A 85 -0.34 12.68 5.91
N VAL A 86 0.29 11.64 5.38
CA VAL A 86 1.67 11.25 5.71
C VAL A 86 2.68 12.32 5.28
N MET A 87 2.45 12.96 4.14
CA MET A 87 3.29 14.05 3.64
C MET A 87 3.06 15.39 4.35
N GLY A 88 2.06 15.49 5.22
CA GLY A 88 1.75 16.74 5.93
C GLY A 88 1.07 17.79 5.07
N THR A 89 0.43 17.41 3.97
CA THR A 89 -0.28 18.34 3.07
C THR A 89 -1.77 18.47 3.38
N LEU A 90 -2.26 17.76 4.39
CA LEU A 90 -3.59 17.96 4.96
C LEU A 90 -3.48 18.77 6.25
N GLU A 91 -4.43 19.67 6.48
CA GLU A 91 -4.58 20.29 7.79
C GLU A 91 -4.88 19.20 8.82
N LYS A 92 -4.08 19.16 9.89
CA LYS A 92 -4.31 18.26 11.01
C LYS A 92 -5.33 18.91 11.95
N GLU A 93 -6.28 18.13 12.44
CA GLU A 93 -7.22 18.57 13.48
C GLU A 93 -6.48 18.90 14.78
N ASP A 94 -5.38 18.20 15.05
CA ASP A 94 -4.47 18.42 16.17
C ASP A 94 -3.08 18.77 15.61
N PRO A 95 -2.63 20.02 15.73
CA PRO A 95 -1.31 20.44 15.28
C PRO A 95 -0.17 19.78 16.06
N ASP A 96 -0.44 19.32 17.29
CA ASP A 96 0.54 18.64 18.15
C ASP A 96 0.50 17.09 17.96
N ALA A 97 -0.20 16.61 16.93
CA ALA A 97 -0.25 15.19 16.63
C ALA A 97 1.15 14.60 16.50
N ALA A 98 1.38 13.50 17.20
CA ALA A 98 2.70 12.87 17.30
C ALA A 98 3.21 12.27 15.97
N MET A 99 2.35 12.10 14.96
CA MET A 99 2.76 11.57 13.67
C MET A 99 3.60 12.60 12.91
N PRO A 100 4.84 12.25 12.51
CA PRO A 100 5.70 13.16 11.78
C PRO A 100 5.15 13.46 10.37
N GLU A 101 5.56 14.60 9.83
CA GLU A 101 5.31 14.97 8.44
C GLU A 101 6.52 14.53 7.59
N PHE A 102 6.36 13.46 6.83
CA PHE A 102 7.47 12.87 6.11
C PHE A 102 8.03 13.76 4.98
N ALA A 103 7.26 14.69 4.46
CA ALA A 103 7.79 15.73 3.56
C ALA A 103 8.89 16.58 4.24
N THR A 104 8.82 16.75 5.57
CA THR A 104 9.77 17.54 6.33
C THR A 104 10.91 16.70 6.92
N VAL A 105 10.57 15.51 7.47
CA VAL A 105 11.56 14.69 8.17
C VAL A 105 12.25 13.65 7.29
N GLY A 106 11.68 13.31 6.15
CA GLY A 106 12.17 12.26 5.26
C GLY A 106 12.06 10.84 5.86
N LEU A 107 12.56 9.87 5.13
CA LEU A 107 12.63 8.45 5.56
C LEU A 107 13.97 8.17 6.26
N ARG A 108 14.17 8.74 7.43
CA ARG A 108 15.47 8.77 8.13
C ARG A 108 15.97 7.39 8.58
N HIS A 109 15.07 6.46 8.86
CA HIS A 109 15.44 5.11 9.27
C HIS A 109 15.65 4.17 8.08
N VAL A 110 15.10 4.51 6.92
CA VAL A 110 15.37 3.81 5.66
C VAL A 110 16.68 4.31 5.06
N TYR A 111 16.88 5.62 5.06
CA TYR A 111 18.05 6.31 4.49
C TYR A 111 18.78 7.15 5.55
N PRO A 112 19.49 6.52 6.50
CA PRO A 112 20.11 7.24 7.62
C PRO A 112 21.19 8.24 7.19
N ASP A 113 21.83 8.01 6.06
CA ASP A 113 22.86 8.89 5.49
C ASP A 113 22.29 9.98 4.56
N GLY A 114 20.96 10.13 4.62
CA GLY A 114 20.27 11.16 3.87
C GLY A 114 19.83 10.71 2.49
N GLY A 115 20.14 9.50 1.99
CA GLY A 115 19.73 9.04 0.64
C GLY A 115 19.73 10.20 -0.34
N ALA A 116 19.08 10.37 -1.37
CA ALA A 116 18.96 11.67 -2.08
C ALA A 116 18.36 12.76 -1.13
N ASP A 117 19.13 13.16 -0.10
CA ASP A 117 18.81 14.13 0.97
C ASP A 117 17.68 13.73 1.94
N GLY A 118 17.38 12.41 2.10
CA GLY A 118 16.29 11.91 2.95
C GLY A 118 14.90 12.20 2.38
N GLU A 119 14.84 12.55 1.12
CA GLU A 119 13.63 12.86 0.41
C GLU A 119 12.78 11.60 0.26
N VAL A 120 11.49 11.72 0.52
CA VAL A 120 10.52 10.65 0.24
C VAL A 120 10.27 10.63 -1.26
N LEU A 121 10.88 9.67 -1.94
CA LEU A 121 10.66 9.50 -3.36
C LEU A 121 9.22 9.00 -3.62
N GLU A 122 8.64 9.44 -4.71
CA GLU A 122 7.30 9.00 -5.13
C GLU A 122 7.21 7.47 -5.20
N ALA A 123 8.27 6.81 -5.68
CA ALA A 123 8.34 5.35 -5.76
C ALA A 123 8.29 4.68 -4.37
N ASP A 124 8.97 5.24 -3.36
CA ASP A 124 8.95 4.72 -1.99
C ASP A 124 7.54 4.81 -1.39
N PHE A 125 6.86 5.91 -1.71
CA PHE A 125 5.51 6.12 -1.22
C PHE A 125 4.50 5.17 -1.88
N GLU A 126 4.60 4.96 -3.19
CA GLU A 126 3.80 3.97 -3.91
C GLU A 126 4.03 2.54 -3.39
N ASP A 127 5.27 2.19 -3.09
CA ASP A 127 5.63 0.91 -2.48
C ASP A 127 5.02 0.76 -1.08
N LEU A 128 5.07 1.81 -0.25
CA LEU A 128 4.44 1.84 1.07
C LEU A 128 2.92 1.64 0.96
N LEU A 129 2.25 2.36 0.08
CA LEU A 129 0.81 2.22 -0.14
C LEU A 129 0.44 0.82 -0.61
N THR A 130 1.23 0.25 -1.52
CA THR A 130 1.05 -1.12 -1.99
C THR A 130 1.19 -2.13 -0.84
N TYR A 131 2.14 -1.93 0.06
CA TYR A 131 2.24 -2.77 1.26
C TYR A 131 1.02 -2.61 2.17
N LEU A 132 0.56 -1.38 2.44
CA LEU A 132 -0.61 -1.14 3.27
C LEU A 132 -1.86 -1.86 2.73
N GLU A 133 -2.01 -1.96 1.42
CA GLU A 133 -3.09 -2.75 0.80
C GLU A 133 -2.99 -4.25 1.11
N THR A 134 -1.78 -4.79 1.29
CA THR A 134 -1.60 -6.22 1.59
C THR A 134 -1.95 -6.60 3.03
N ILE A 135 -1.97 -5.65 3.95
CA ILE A 135 -2.25 -5.90 5.38
C ILE A 135 -3.70 -5.62 5.78
N GLN A 136 -4.56 -5.30 4.82
CA GLN A 136 -5.99 -5.05 5.11
C GLN A 136 -6.73 -6.33 5.50
N HIS A 137 -7.72 -6.22 6.40
CA HIS A 137 -8.58 -7.30 6.88
C HIS A 137 -10.07 -6.89 6.92
#